data_7109c28b41dedb8590d992e8ebe4d5eb
#
_entry.id   7109c28b41dedb8590d992e8ebe4d5eb
#
_cell.length_a   1.000
_cell.length_b   1.000
_cell.length_c   1.000
_cell.angle_alpha   90.00
_cell.angle_beta   90.00
_cell.angle_gamma   90.00
#
_symmetry.space_group_name_H-M   'P 1'
#
loop_
_entity.id
_entity.type
_entity.pdbx_description
1 polymer ?
#
loop_
_entity_poly.entity_id
_entity_poly.type
_entity_poly.pdbx_seq_one_letter_code
_entity_poly.pdbx_strand_id
1 'polypeptide(L)'
;MRRDWLELGFGLLIALAVFGATGQAQVGFDRAGGDYASFPMRPGDPAQCAARCERDPRCRAWAFSYPLTESANAVCWLKSRVVPPIAAPCCVSGVRGTGVIEPKGGPNEFGVDRNGGDYRQFELPADSSGKSCAAACEAEEDCRAWTYVRPGYVGPSAVCYLKNRITRPLHKPCCVSGVVR
;
A
#
# COMPACT_ATOMS: atom_id res chain seq x y z
N MET A 1 -55.92 -50.25 17.14
CA MET A 1 -55.60 -48.85 16.86
C MET A 1 -54.13 -48.64 17.06
N ARG A 2 -53.34 -48.66 16.00
CA ARG A 2 -51.89 -48.38 16.03
C ARG A 2 -51.68 -47.00 15.40
N ARG A 3 -51.03 -46.11 16.13
CA ARG A 3 -50.65 -44.76 15.67
C ARG A 3 -49.18 -44.80 15.28
N ASP A 4 -48.92 -44.75 13.97
CA ASP A 4 -47.58 -44.64 13.42
C ASP A 4 -47.10 -43.17 13.50
N TRP A 5 -46.03 -42.93 14.20
CA TRP A 5 -45.34 -41.67 14.27
C TRP A 5 -44.26 -41.64 13.18
N LEU A 6 -44.53 -40.89 12.13
CA LEU A 6 -43.51 -40.53 11.12
C LEU A 6 -42.64 -39.42 11.71
N GLU A 7 -41.40 -39.74 12.08
CA GLU A 7 -40.37 -38.77 12.39
C GLU A 7 -39.80 -38.22 11.10
N LEU A 8 -40.14 -36.96 10.76
CA LEU A 8 -39.50 -36.19 9.69
C LEU A 8 -38.20 -35.62 10.23
N GLY A 9 -37.06 -36.29 9.93
CA GLY A 9 -35.74 -35.80 10.21
C GLY A 9 -35.39 -34.60 9.30
N PHE A 10 -35.48 -33.39 9.86
CA PHE A 10 -34.93 -32.18 9.20
C PHE A 10 -33.39 -32.21 9.29
N GLY A 11 -32.74 -32.68 8.22
CA GLY A 11 -31.32 -32.58 8.06
C GLY A 11 -30.91 -31.12 7.79
N LEU A 12 -30.38 -30.45 8.83
CA LEU A 12 -29.80 -29.12 8.71
C LEU A 12 -28.47 -29.19 7.94
N LEU A 13 -28.49 -28.94 6.63
CA LEU A 13 -27.30 -28.75 5.82
C LEU A 13 -26.64 -27.41 6.22
N ILE A 14 -25.63 -27.49 7.09
CA ILE A 14 -24.76 -26.35 7.35
C ILE A 14 -23.83 -26.19 6.14
N ALA A 15 -24.19 -25.28 5.24
CA ALA A 15 -23.29 -24.82 4.19
C ALA A 15 -22.14 -24.03 4.82
N LEU A 16 -20.98 -24.64 4.98
CA LEU A 16 -19.73 -23.97 5.32
C LEU A 16 -19.36 -23.05 4.15
N ALA A 17 -19.74 -21.77 4.25
CA ALA A 17 -19.23 -20.74 3.37
C ALA A 17 -17.73 -20.60 3.64
N VAL A 18 -16.91 -21.17 2.79
CA VAL A 18 -15.46 -20.93 2.76
C VAL A 18 -15.30 -19.49 2.24
N PHE A 19 -15.23 -18.52 3.12
CA PHE A 19 -14.77 -17.18 2.79
C PHE A 19 -13.30 -17.30 2.37
N GLY A 20 -13.06 -17.46 1.09
CA GLY A 20 -11.74 -17.26 0.51
C GLY A 20 -11.31 -15.84 0.83
N ALA A 21 -10.35 -15.66 1.75
CA ALA A 21 -9.72 -14.37 1.98
C ALA A 21 -9.06 -13.96 0.66
N THR A 22 -9.70 -13.08 -0.09
CA THR A 22 -9.09 -12.41 -1.24
C THR A 22 -8.01 -11.51 -0.66
N GLY A 23 -6.78 -12.04 -0.64
CA GLY A 23 -5.63 -11.30 -0.13
C GLY A 23 -5.43 -10.05 -0.99
N GLN A 24 -5.61 -8.88 -0.44
CA GLN A 24 -5.36 -7.60 -1.11
C GLN A 24 -3.87 -7.30 -1.12
N ALA A 25 -3.41 -6.53 -2.13
CA ALA A 25 -2.08 -5.96 -2.10
C ALA A 25 -1.95 -5.02 -0.90
N GLN A 26 -0.80 -5.08 -0.23
CA GLN A 26 -0.55 -4.39 1.03
C GLN A 26 0.47 -3.27 0.80
N VAL A 27 0.03 -2.02 0.98
CA VAL A 27 0.91 -0.84 0.97
C VAL A 27 1.61 -0.74 2.32
N GLY A 28 2.91 -0.43 2.32
CA GLY A 28 3.72 -0.37 3.53
C GLY A 28 4.18 -1.75 4.02
N PHE A 29 4.15 -2.76 3.14
CA PHE A 29 4.61 -4.12 3.46
C PHE A 29 5.51 -4.68 2.36
N ASP A 30 6.55 -5.39 2.77
CA ASP A 30 7.38 -6.25 1.93
C ASP A 30 7.07 -7.73 2.22
N ARG A 31 7.50 -8.59 1.30
CA ARG A 31 7.51 -10.05 1.43
C ARG A 31 8.93 -10.53 1.17
N ALA A 32 9.80 -10.42 2.17
CA ALA A 32 11.21 -10.73 2.01
C ALA A 32 11.45 -12.21 1.69
N GLY A 33 12.20 -12.50 0.61
CA GLY A 33 12.58 -13.83 0.17
C GLY A 33 11.64 -14.50 -0.83
N GLY A 34 12.07 -15.66 -1.34
CA GLY A 34 11.36 -16.38 -2.41
C GLY A 34 11.52 -15.76 -3.79
N ASP A 35 12.40 -14.79 -3.96
CA ASP A 35 12.66 -14.09 -5.21
C ASP A 35 13.31 -15.00 -6.24
N TYR A 36 12.79 -14.99 -7.47
CA TYR A 36 13.40 -15.66 -8.61
C TYR A 36 13.70 -14.69 -9.76
N ALA A 37 13.16 -13.48 -9.71
CA ALA A 37 13.43 -12.42 -10.68
C ALA A 37 13.21 -11.05 -10.06
N SER A 38 13.98 -10.06 -10.54
CA SER A 38 13.81 -8.65 -10.20
C SER A 38 14.03 -7.78 -11.43
N PHE A 39 13.33 -6.65 -11.50
CA PHE A 39 13.40 -5.73 -12.63
C PHE A 39 13.41 -4.29 -12.15
N PRO A 40 14.31 -3.43 -12.65
CA PRO A 40 14.16 -2.00 -12.51
C PRO A 40 12.95 -1.50 -13.29
N MET A 41 12.21 -0.56 -12.72
CA MET A 41 10.98 -0.02 -13.30
C MET A 41 11.01 1.51 -13.38
N ARG A 42 10.62 2.04 -14.55
CA ARG A 42 10.44 3.48 -14.80
C ARG A 42 9.16 3.69 -15.63
N PRO A 43 8.23 4.52 -15.23
CA PRO A 43 7.98 5.03 -13.88
C PRO A 43 7.61 3.90 -12.90
N GLY A 44 7.82 4.10 -11.61
CA GLY A 44 7.55 3.11 -10.59
C GLY A 44 6.07 3.01 -10.23
N ASP A 45 5.37 2.05 -10.80
CA ASP A 45 3.97 1.77 -10.51
C ASP A 45 3.82 0.32 -10.01
N PRO A 46 3.38 0.11 -8.74
CA PRO A 46 3.14 -1.22 -8.19
C PRO A 46 2.18 -2.07 -9.04
N ALA A 47 1.20 -1.43 -9.72
CA ALA A 47 0.28 -2.14 -10.59
C ALA A 47 0.97 -2.87 -11.76
N GLN A 48 2.05 -2.30 -12.28
CA GLN A 48 2.85 -2.95 -13.33
C GLN A 48 3.61 -4.16 -12.79
N CYS A 49 4.07 -4.11 -11.53
CA CYS A 49 4.71 -5.25 -10.87
C CYS A 49 3.69 -6.38 -10.65
N ALA A 50 2.51 -6.08 -10.14
CA ALA A 50 1.41 -7.03 -10.02
C ALA A 50 1.07 -7.66 -11.37
N ALA A 51 0.89 -6.85 -12.42
CA ALA A 51 0.57 -7.33 -13.76
C ALA A 51 1.66 -8.23 -14.36
N ARG A 52 2.94 -8.02 -14.01
CA ARG A 52 4.01 -8.96 -14.39
C ARG A 52 3.86 -10.30 -13.69
N CYS A 53 3.54 -10.28 -12.39
CA CYS A 53 3.29 -11.50 -11.62
C CYS A 53 2.12 -12.29 -12.20
N GLU A 54 1.04 -11.63 -12.61
CA GLU A 54 -0.12 -12.29 -13.22
C GLU A 54 0.23 -13.04 -14.52
N ARG A 55 1.13 -12.49 -15.31
CA ARG A 55 1.53 -13.09 -16.60
C ARG A 55 2.59 -14.21 -16.48
N ASP A 56 3.28 -14.32 -15.35
CA ASP A 56 4.29 -15.37 -15.14
C ASP A 56 3.70 -16.53 -14.32
N PRO A 57 3.57 -17.73 -14.90
CA PRO A 57 2.98 -18.89 -14.21
C PRO A 57 3.79 -19.34 -12.98
N ARG A 58 5.07 -18.97 -12.88
CA ARG A 58 5.92 -19.27 -11.72
C ARG A 58 5.66 -18.32 -10.56
N CYS A 59 5.10 -17.12 -10.84
CA CYS A 59 4.88 -16.12 -9.82
C CYS A 59 3.74 -16.51 -8.89
N ARG A 60 4.00 -16.45 -7.58
CA ARG A 60 3.02 -16.68 -6.53
C ARG A 60 2.77 -15.42 -5.70
N ALA A 61 3.77 -14.56 -5.59
CA ALA A 61 3.71 -13.30 -4.88
C ALA A 61 4.68 -12.30 -5.54
N TRP A 62 4.53 -11.04 -5.22
CA TRP A 62 5.37 -9.97 -5.70
C TRP A 62 5.61 -8.93 -4.61
N ALA A 63 6.70 -8.19 -4.72
CA ALA A 63 6.95 -6.98 -3.97
C ALA A 63 7.48 -5.89 -4.91
N PHE A 64 7.09 -4.68 -4.64
CA PHE A 64 7.52 -3.49 -5.34
C PHE A 64 8.19 -2.57 -4.34
N SER A 65 9.46 -2.23 -4.61
CA SER A 65 10.19 -1.26 -3.80
C SER A 65 10.20 0.09 -4.50
N TYR A 66 9.75 1.12 -3.82
CA TYR A 66 9.85 2.48 -4.33
C TYR A 66 11.32 2.93 -4.43
N PRO A 67 11.66 3.85 -5.35
CA PRO A 67 13.01 4.39 -5.44
C PRO A 67 13.41 5.10 -4.15
N LEU A 68 14.64 4.92 -3.73
CA LEU A 68 15.20 5.58 -2.55
C LEU A 68 15.64 7.03 -2.81
N THR A 69 15.90 7.37 -4.08
CA THR A 69 16.29 8.72 -4.52
C THR A 69 15.59 9.07 -5.84
N GLU A 70 15.60 10.34 -6.24
CA GLU A 70 15.01 10.77 -7.52
C GLU A 70 15.65 10.11 -8.74
N SER A 71 16.92 9.80 -8.66
CA SER A 71 17.69 9.16 -9.74
C SER A 71 17.59 7.63 -9.75
N ALA A 72 17.11 7.02 -8.66
CA ALA A 72 16.99 5.59 -8.54
C ALA A 72 15.76 5.05 -9.29
N ASN A 73 15.82 3.79 -9.67
CA ASN A 73 14.67 3.07 -10.18
C ASN A 73 13.89 2.43 -9.05
N ALA A 74 12.58 2.35 -9.20
CA ALA A 74 11.79 1.37 -8.46
C ALA A 74 12.20 -0.06 -8.89
N VAL A 75 11.97 -1.03 -8.04
CA VAL A 75 12.28 -2.44 -8.34
C VAL A 75 11.05 -3.30 -8.09
N CYS A 76 10.74 -4.14 -9.07
CA CYS A 76 9.75 -5.19 -8.95
C CYS A 76 10.44 -6.53 -8.66
N TRP A 77 10.00 -7.22 -7.64
CA TRP A 77 10.48 -8.52 -7.20
C TRP A 77 9.39 -9.56 -7.41
N LEU A 78 9.64 -10.58 -8.24
CA LEU A 78 8.73 -11.71 -8.44
C LEU A 78 9.18 -12.90 -7.60
N LYS A 79 8.21 -13.53 -6.93
CA LYS A 79 8.46 -14.58 -5.92
C LYS A 79 7.76 -15.87 -6.32
N SER A 80 8.49 -16.99 -6.20
CA SER A 80 8.01 -18.35 -6.51
C SER A 80 7.14 -18.96 -5.41
N ARG A 81 7.09 -18.32 -4.24
CA ARG A 81 6.28 -18.75 -3.09
C ARG A 81 5.68 -17.53 -2.39
N VAL A 82 4.57 -17.76 -1.68
CA VAL A 82 3.97 -16.74 -0.81
C VAL A 82 4.74 -16.72 0.51
N VAL A 83 5.33 -15.57 0.82
CA VAL A 83 6.01 -15.30 2.09
C VAL A 83 5.13 -14.35 2.91
N PRO A 84 5.06 -14.50 4.24
CA PRO A 84 4.31 -13.57 5.09
C PRO A 84 4.76 -12.13 4.89
N PRO A 85 3.83 -11.15 4.89
CA PRO A 85 4.19 -9.74 4.78
C PRO A 85 4.84 -9.25 6.07
N ILE A 86 5.84 -8.38 5.93
CA ILE A 86 6.48 -7.65 7.02
C ILE A 86 6.31 -6.16 6.77
N ALA A 87 6.13 -5.37 7.82
CA ALA A 87 6.00 -3.92 7.71
C ALA A 87 7.27 -3.32 7.10
N ALA A 88 7.13 -2.59 5.99
CA ALA A 88 8.22 -1.96 5.26
C ALA A 88 7.70 -0.74 4.49
N PRO A 89 7.92 0.48 4.97
CA PRO A 89 7.39 1.71 4.37
C PRO A 89 7.84 1.95 2.93
N CYS A 90 8.94 1.31 2.51
CA CYS A 90 9.45 1.39 1.13
C CYS A 90 8.55 0.74 0.08
N CYS A 91 7.60 -0.09 0.52
CA CYS A 91 7.23 -1.19 -0.36
C CYS A 91 5.70 -1.37 -0.46
N VAL A 92 5.31 -1.99 -1.55
CA VAL A 92 3.96 -2.53 -1.77
C VAL A 92 4.13 -3.98 -2.15
N SER A 93 3.38 -4.87 -1.56
CA SER A 93 3.47 -6.29 -1.90
C SER A 93 2.10 -6.95 -2.02
N GLY A 94 2.04 -8.04 -2.76
CA GLY A 94 0.81 -8.80 -2.94
C GLY A 94 1.05 -10.24 -3.32
N VAL A 95 -0.04 -10.99 -3.34
CA VAL A 95 -0.10 -12.35 -3.83
C VAL A 95 -0.68 -12.32 -5.24
N ARG A 96 -0.34 -13.25 -6.10
CA ARG A 96 -0.94 -13.38 -7.44
C ARG A 96 -2.48 -13.42 -7.32
N GLY A 97 -3.17 -12.72 -8.18
CA GLY A 97 -4.63 -12.62 -8.19
C GLY A 97 -5.23 -11.52 -7.28
N THR A 98 -4.41 -10.80 -6.52
CA THR A 98 -4.94 -9.80 -5.56
C THR A 98 -5.04 -8.39 -6.12
N GLY A 99 -4.45 -8.12 -7.29
CA GLY A 99 -4.37 -6.78 -7.85
C GLY A 99 -3.59 -5.80 -6.98
N VAL A 100 -3.53 -4.54 -7.40
CA VAL A 100 -3.08 -3.42 -6.57
C VAL A 100 -4.28 -2.57 -6.25
N ILE A 101 -4.65 -2.53 -4.98
CA ILE A 101 -5.62 -1.56 -4.48
C ILE A 101 -4.81 -0.48 -3.76
N GLU A 102 -4.42 0.55 -4.50
CA GLU A 102 -4.09 1.81 -3.85
C GLU A 102 -5.41 2.41 -3.37
N PRO A 103 -5.52 2.78 -2.07
CA PRO A 103 -6.73 3.41 -1.58
C PRO A 103 -7.00 4.70 -2.36
N LYS A 104 -7.97 4.68 -3.25
CA LYS A 104 -8.44 5.89 -3.93
C LYS A 104 -9.44 6.58 -3.01
N GLY A 105 -9.14 7.83 -2.62
CA GLY A 105 -10.11 8.68 -1.92
C GLY A 105 -10.17 8.52 -0.41
N GLY A 106 -9.16 7.95 0.24
CA GLY A 106 -8.98 8.02 1.69
C GLY A 106 -8.22 9.28 2.13
N PRO A 107 -8.08 9.48 3.45
CA PRO A 107 -7.28 10.61 3.99
C PRO A 107 -5.79 10.51 3.62
N ASN A 108 -5.33 9.39 3.11
CA ASN A 108 -3.95 9.14 2.67
C ASN A 108 -3.93 8.79 1.18
N GLU A 109 -3.25 9.60 0.38
CA GLU A 109 -3.05 9.42 -1.05
C GLU A 109 -1.64 8.88 -1.28
N PHE A 110 -1.52 7.58 -1.46
CA PHE A 110 -0.24 6.91 -1.69
C PHE A 110 0.29 7.14 -3.10
N GLY A 111 1.62 7.32 -3.23
CA GLY A 111 2.23 7.61 -4.51
C GLY A 111 1.88 9.00 -5.06
N VAL A 112 1.47 9.92 -4.20
CA VAL A 112 1.01 11.26 -4.57
C VAL A 112 1.78 12.31 -3.80
N ASP A 113 2.23 13.34 -4.51
CA ASP A 113 2.68 14.62 -3.98
C ASP A 113 1.66 15.71 -4.29
N ARG A 114 1.47 16.64 -3.35
CA ARG A 114 0.70 17.88 -3.53
C ARG A 114 1.66 19.04 -3.52
N ASN A 115 2.27 19.31 -4.68
CA ASN A 115 3.35 20.28 -4.79
C ASN A 115 2.87 21.70 -4.53
N GLY A 116 3.60 22.44 -3.68
CA GLY A 116 3.35 23.85 -3.34
C GLY A 116 2.36 24.06 -2.18
N GLY A 117 2.29 25.31 -1.73
CA GLY A 117 1.51 25.69 -0.55
C GLY A 117 2.20 25.36 0.77
N ASP A 118 3.46 24.97 0.74
CA ASP A 118 4.24 24.63 1.92
C ASP A 118 4.49 25.87 2.78
N TYR A 119 4.08 25.79 4.05
CA TYR A 119 4.36 26.85 5.04
C TYR A 119 5.25 26.34 6.16
N ARG A 120 5.33 25.02 6.34
CA ARG A 120 6.17 24.36 7.32
C ARG A 120 6.69 23.04 6.79
N GLN A 121 7.95 22.73 7.08
CA GLN A 121 8.56 21.43 6.86
C GLN A 121 9.37 21.02 8.08
N PHE A 122 9.44 19.72 8.34
CA PHE A 122 10.25 19.16 9.42
C PHE A 122 10.60 17.71 9.16
N GLU A 123 11.71 17.30 9.73
CA GLU A 123 12.14 15.91 9.67
C GLU A 123 11.35 15.04 10.66
N LEU A 124 11.11 13.81 10.23
CA LEU A 124 10.53 12.76 11.04
C LEU A 124 11.54 11.61 11.16
N PRO A 125 11.48 10.80 12.23
CA PRO A 125 12.23 9.56 12.31
C PRO A 125 12.04 8.67 11.07
N ALA A 126 13.06 7.92 10.69
CA ALA A 126 13.05 7.10 9.47
C ALA A 126 11.97 5.99 9.49
N ASP A 127 11.53 5.57 10.65
CA ASP A 127 10.44 4.61 10.86
C ASP A 127 9.04 5.23 10.87
N SER A 128 8.94 6.56 10.69
CA SER A 128 7.68 7.29 10.62
C SER A 128 6.89 6.96 9.35
N SER A 129 5.62 7.28 9.36
CA SER A 129 4.71 7.09 8.23
C SER A 129 3.93 8.37 7.91
N GLY A 130 3.19 8.35 6.81
CA GLY A 130 2.27 9.43 6.45
C GLY A 130 1.26 9.78 7.56
N LYS A 131 0.96 8.86 8.46
CA LYS A 131 0.07 9.11 9.62
C LYS A 131 0.65 10.16 10.57
N SER A 132 1.95 10.18 10.77
CA SER A 132 2.62 11.19 11.63
C SER A 132 2.49 12.59 11.02
N CYS A 133 2.61 12.69 9.71
CA CYS A 133 2.43 13.95 8.97
C CYS A 133 0.95 14.40 8.97
N ALA A 134 0.02 13.46 8.80
CA ALA A 134 -1.41 13.72 8.90
C ALA A 134 -1.79 14.30 10.28
N ALA A 135 -1.34 13.65 11.36
CA ALA A 135 -1.60 14.08 12.72
C ALA A 135 -1.03 15.48 13.02
N ALA A 136 0.16 15.79 12.49
CA ALA A 136 0.75 17.12 12.61
C ALA A 136 -0.10 18.17 11.87
N CYS A 137 -0.64 17.85 10.70
CA CYS A 137 -1.53 18.73 9.94
C CYS A 137 -2.87 18.95 10.64
N GLU A 138 -3.44 17.90 11.23
CA GLU A 138 -4.70 17.97 11.99
C GLU A 138 -4.58 18.83 13.26
N ALA A 139 -3.38 18.93 13.82
CA ALA A 139 -3.10 19.73 15.01
C ALA A 139 -2.91 21.24 14.74
N GLU A 140 -2.86 21.65 13.46
CA GLU A 140 -2.60 23.05 13.06
C GLU A 140 -3.78 23.65 12.29
N GLU A 141 -4.31 24.77 12.76
CA GLU A 141 -5.49 25.44 12.19
C GLU A 141 -5.30 25.88 10.73
N ASP A 142 -4.08 26.25 10.36
CA ASP A 142 -3.75 26.72 9.01
C ASP A 142 -3.49 25.56 8.03
N CYS A 143 -3.35 24.32 8.51
CA CYS A 143 -3.05 23.21 7.65
C CYS A 143 -4.30 22.74 6.88
N ARG A 144 -4.15 22.62 5.56
CA ARG A 144 -5.20 22.14 4.65
C ARG A 144 -4.83 20.87 3.93
N ALA A 145 -3.54 20.64 3.76
CA ALA A 145 -3.00 19.45 3.12
C ALA A 145 -1.59 19.17 3.63
N TRP A 146 -1.12 17.97 3.41
CA TRP A 146 0.23 17.57 3.80
C TRP A 146 0.83 16.62 2.76
N THR A 147 2.17 16.57 2.73
CA THR A 147 2.93 15.56 1.99
C THR A 147 4.02 15.00 2.89
N TYR A 148 4.01 13.69 3.06
CA TYR A 148 5.07 12.91 3.67
C TYR A 148 6.00 12.40 2.57
N VAL A 149 7.30 12.67 2.69
CA VAL A 149 8.35 12.17 1.83
C VAL A 149 9.13 11.09 2.55
N ARG A 150 9.31 9.94 1.92
CA ARG A 150 9.98 8.77 2.49
C ARG A 150 11.45 9.04 2.78
N PRO A 151 12.03 8.35 3.79
CA PRO A 151 13.47 8.38 4.02
C PRO A 151 14.25 7.97 2.77
N GLY A 152 15.41 8.57 2.57
CA GLY A 152 16.30 8.27 1.45
C GLY A 152 15.99 9.05 0.16
N TYR A 153 14.83 9.72 0.06
CA TYR A 153 14.48 10.46 -1.15
C TYR A 153 15.09 11.88 -1.19
N VAL A 154 14.95 12.63 -0.13
CA VAL A 154 15.57 13.98 0.02
C VAL A 154 16.68 14.00 1.08
N GLY A 155 16.84 12.93 1.84
CA GLY A 155 17.81 12.79 2.91
C GLY A 155 17.60 11.48 3.69
N PRO A 156 18.39 11.22 4.73
CA PRO A 156 18.28 9.99 5.52
C PRO A 156 16.99 9.91 6.34
N SER A 157 16.43 11.06 6.70
CA SER A 157 15.19 11.17 7.48
C SER A 157 13.97 11.21 6.55
N ALA A 158 12.80 10.87 7.08
CA ALA A 158 11.54 11.23 6.45
C ALA A 158 11.30 12.73 6.60
N VAL A 159 10.57 13.34 5.66
CA VAL A 159 10.24 14.76 5.73
C VAL A 159 8.74 14.95 5.59
N CYS A 160 8.17 15.78 6.47
CA CYS A 160 6.78 16.21 6.40
C CYS A 160 6.71 17.65 5.90
N TYR A 161 5.84 17.89 4.93
CA TYR A 161 5.49 19.22 4.42
C TYR A 161 4.03 19.52 4.77
N LEU A 162 3.77 20.55 5.54
CA LEU A 162 2.44 21.06 5.86
C LEU A 162 2.09 22.21 4.91
N LYS A 163 0.85 22.22 4.41
CA LYS A 163 0.41 23.10 3.34
C LYS A 163 -0.85 23.87 3.77
N ASN A 164 -0.85 25.18 3.54
CA ASN A 164 -1.98 26.06 3.85
C ASN A 164 -3.07 26.10 2.75
N ARG A 165 -2.88 25.36 1.67
CA ARG A 165 -3.85 25.21 0.57
C ARG A 165 -3.82 23.82 -0.03
N ILE A 166 -4.96 23.40 -0.56
CA ILE A 166 -5.07 22.12 -1.29
C ILE A 166 -4.63 22.37 -2.74
N THR A 167 -3.54 21.73 -3.14
CA THR A 167 -3.01 21.79 -4.50
C THR A 167 -3.39 20.53 -5.27
N ARG A 168 -3.22 20.56 -6.60
CA ARG A 168 -3.50 19.42 -7.47
C ARG A 168 -2.58 18.24 -7.10
N PRO A 169 -3.12 17.02 -6.97
CA PRO A 169 -2.32 15.82 -6.75
C PRO A 169 -1.48 15.50 -8.00
N LEU A 170 -0.21 15.17 -7.78
CA LEU A 170 0.72 14.71 -8.81
C LEU A 170 1.21 13.31 -8.42
N HIS A 171 1.24 12.39 -9.38
CA HIS A 171 1.79 11.06 -9.13
C HIS A 171 3.30 11.16 -8.89
N LYS A 172 3.74 10.80 -7.68
CA LYS A 172 5.14 10.85 -7.27
C LYS A 172 5.42 9.74 -6.25
N PRO A 173 6.14 8.69 -6.65
CA PRO A 173 6.28 7.46 -5.85
C PRO A 173 6.95 7.62 -4.49
N CYS A 174 7.70 8.71 -4.26
CA CYS A 174 8.33 9.00 -2.97
C CYS A 174 7.34 9.17 -1.82
N CYS A 175 6.07 9.52 -2.16
CA CYS A 175 5.32 10.39 -1.31
C CYS A 175 3.98 9.76 -0.90
N VAL A 176 3.49 10.21 0.22
CA VAL A 176 2.10 10.03 0.65
C VAL A 176 1.58 11.41 1.00
N SER A 177 0.45 11.79 0.43
CA SER A 177 -0.19 13.06 0.72
C SER A 177 -1.57 12.86 1.35
N GLY A 178 -2.15 13.94 1.82
CA GLY A 178 -3.53 13.95 2.28
C GLY A 178 -4.06 15.37 2.42
N VAL A 179 -5.36 15.45 2.64
CA VAL A 179 -6.12 16.70 2.82
C VAL A 179 -6.82 16.63 4.17
N VAL A 180 -6.72 17.70 4.94
CA VAL A 180 -7.47 17.92 6.18
C VAL A 180 -8.64 18.86 5.86
N ARG A 181 -9.84 18.48 6.30
CA ARG A 181 -11.09 19.22 6.06
C ARG A 181 -11.47 20.04 7.29
#